data_d267b4ea9d6dcb77b7fe473c1517d398
#
_entry.id   d267b4ea9d6dcb77b7fe473c1517d398
#
_cell.length_a   1.000
_cell.length_b   1.000
_cell.length_c   1.000
_cell.angle_alpha   90.00
_cell.angle_beta   90.00
_cell.angle_gamma   90.00
#
_symmetry.space_group_name_H-M   'P 1'
#
loop_
_entity.id
_entity.type
_entity.pdbx_description
1 polymer ?
#
loop_
_entity_poly.entity_id
_entity_poly.type
_entity_poly.pdbx_seq_one_letter_code
_entity_poly.pdbx_strand_id
1 'polypeptide(L)'
;MSHKNISNVVIAGGTGRLGPSTIKHLLKNGLKVSVLTRDPVSANLPPDVDIIGADYTSAETLTPSLVGRGFDAIVIILNRLAYDASVVTMQAAVNAGIYRAIPSFFGVSLDNPEIANMPFMKTKLPVLNDVLAKAEKGEITYTGINTGMFLDWVLDEDIFVGLSGKAPTRVADGGDIPMSATALDDIGKAISSVLSKPEETVNKLYYIHTVVMTQNQVLGYAREAAPGAEFAVEQVDTKVLVEAAWKRYNEGIRDRVSVRDFVIRASYGMGNGFFPKTDNEFMGIRQWSDEELKEEIFKRVKANPPVNLKVPEG
;
A
#
# COMPACT_ATOMS: atom_id res chain seq x y z
N MET A 1 6.63 32.57 -1.59
CA MET A 1 5.55 31.78 -0.93
C MET A 1 5.99 31.54 0.49
N SER A 2 5.13 31.81 1.50
CA SER A 2 5.51 31.58 2.91
C SER A 2 5.76 30.10 3.14
N HIS A 3 6.87 29.79 3.80
CA HIS A 3 7.19 28.42 4.25
C HIS A 3 6.02 27.88 5.08
N LYS A 4 5.31 26.89 4.56
CA LYS A 4 4.17 26.30 5.27
C LYS A 4 4.64 25.09 6.04
N ASN A 5 4.84 25.26 7.35
CA ASN A 5 5.13 24.14 8.23
C ASN A 5 3.88 23.25 8.36
N ILE A 6 4.03 21.92 8.27
CA ILE A 6 2.97 20.97 8.53
C ILE A 6 3.06 20.53 9.98
N SER A 7 2.00 20.77 10.74
CA SER A 7 1.92 20.50 12.18
C SER A 7 0.65 19.74 12.58
N ASN A 8 -0.40 19.82 11.77
CA ASN A 8 -1.71 19.25 12.05
C ASN A 8 -2.19 18.40 10.87
N VAL A 9 -2.33 17.12 11.07
CA VAL A 9 -2.56 16.12 10.02
C VAL A 9 -3.84 15.35 10.30
N VAL A 10 -4.68 15.22 9.28
CA VAL A 10 -5.86 14.35 9.32
C VAL A 10 -5.65 13.12 8.43
N ILE A 11 -6.07 11.95 8.91
CA ILE A 11 -5.93 10.67 8.22
C ILE A 11 -7.31 10.11 7.87
N ALA A 12 -7.56 9.89 6.60
CA ALA A 12 -8.70 9.11 6.12
C ALA A 12 -8.27 7.64 5.97
N GLY A 13 -8.89 6.74 6.74
CA GLY A 13 -8.54 5.31 6.79
C GLY A 13 -7.55 4.92 7.89
N GLY A 14 -7.35 5.77 8.90
CA GLY A 14 -6.42 5.54 10.01
C GLY A 14 -6.73 4.31 10.89
N THR A 15 -7.92 3.74 10.80
CA THR A 15 -8.30 2.48 11.46
C THR A 15 -7.95 1.22 10.65
N GLY A 16 -7.43 1.39 9.42
CA GLY A 16 -6.98 0.30 8.56
C GLY A 16 -5.57 -0.20 8.89
N ARG A 17 -5.08 -1.21 8.14
CA ARG A 17 -3.77 -1.86 8.37
C ARG A 17 -2.58 -0.89 8.40
N LEU A 18 -2.54 0.12 7.53
CA LEU A 18 -1.45 1.11 7.46
C LEU A 18 -1.61 2.23 8.52
N GLY A 19 -2.82 2.39 9.07
CA GLY A 19 -3.14 3.44 10.03
C GLY A 19 -2.25 3.45 11.26
N PRO A 20 -2.11 2.35 12.00
CA PRO A 20 -1.32 2.31 13.24
C PRO A 20 0.13 2.75 13.04
N SER A 21 0.79 2.31 11.97
CA SER A 21 2.15 2.71 11.64
C SER A 21 2.23 4.19 11.26
N THR A 22 1.30 4.67 10.43
CA THR A 22 1.23 6.09 10.04
C THR A 22 1.06 6.97 11.28
N ILE A 23 0.09 6.66 12.13
CA ILE A 23 -0.19 7.40 13.38
C ILE A 23 1.05 7.42 14.28
N LYS A 24 1.67 6.26 14.51
CA LYS A 24 2.89 6.11 15.33
C LYS A 24 3.99 7.08 14.88
N HIS A 25 4.30 7.11 13.59
CA HIS A 25 5.40 7.92 13.07
C HIS A 25 5.05 9.41 13.03
N LEU A 26 3.80 9.78 12.78
CA LEU A 26 3.36 11.18 12.84
C LEU A 26 3.43 11.74 14.27
N LEU A 27 2.89 10.99 15.26
CA LEU A 27 2.97 11.37 16.67
C LEU A 27 4.42 11.44 17.15
N LYS A 28 5.27 10.49 16.79
CA LYS A 28 6.70 10.48 17.13
C LYS A 28 7.43 11.72 16.63
N ASN A 29 7.00 12.28 15.51
CA ASN A 29 7.56 13.51 14.94
C ASN A 29 6.86 14.78 15.46
N GLY A 30 6.03 14.68 16.50
CA GLY A 30 5.40 15.81 17.18
C GLY A 30 4.22 16.44 16.44
N LEU A 31 3.68 15.75 15.44
CA LEU A 31 2.52 16.22 14.69
C LEU A 31 1.23 15.96 15.48
N LYS A 32 0.26 16.87 15.38
CA LYS A 32 -1.11 16.61 15.82
C LYS A 32 -1.78 15.69 14.80
N VAL A 33 -2.47 14.66 15.29
CA VAL A 33 -3.09 13.65 14.43
C VAL A 33 -4.57 13.54 14.75
N SER A 34 -5.39 13.63 13.70
CA SER A 34 -6.82 13.30 13.76
C SER A 34 -7.12 12.17 12.76
N VAL A 35 -8.11 11.33 13.05
CA VAL A 35 -8.55 10.23 12.17
C VAL A 35 -10.02 10.41 11.81
N LEU A 36 -10.29 10.43 10.50
CA LEU A 36 -11.64 10.34 9.97
C LEU A 36 -12.11 8.89 9.94
N THR A 37 -13.24 8.60 10.57
CA THR A 37 -13.83 7.25 10.57
C THR A 37 -15.34 7.32 10.46
N ARG A 38 -15.94 6.30 9.84
CA ARG A 38 -17.40 6.12 9.76
C ARG A 38 -18.01 5.70 11.09
N ASP A 39 -17.21 5.05 11.93
CA ASP A 39 -17.62 4.59 13.26
C ASP A 39 -16.62 5.09 14.30
N PRO A 40 -16.87 6.29 14.86
CA PRO A 40 -15.98 6.86 15.88
C PRO A 40 -16.07 6.15 17.24
N VAL A 41 -17.16 5.42 17.51
CA VAL A 41 -17.38 4.75 18.80
C VAL A 41 -16.53 3.49 18.92
N SER A 42 -16.41 2.72 17.84
CA SER A 42 -15.62 1.47 17.82
C SER A 42 -14.14 1.68 17.47
N ALA A 43 -13.73 2.92 17.16
CA ALA A 43 -12.34 3.19 16.78
C ALA A 43 -11.40 3.06 17.98
N ASN A 44 -10.56 2.04 17.97
CA ASN A 44 -9.52 1.84 18.97
C ASN A 44 -8.20 2.48 18.50
N LEU A 45 -7.93 3.72 18.94
CA LEU A 45 -6.77 4.53 18.56
C LEU A 45 -6.04 5.02 19.82
N PRO A 46 -4.77 5.44 19.70
CA PRO A 46 -4.03 6.06 20.80
C PRO A 46 -4.78 7.28 21.38
N PRO A 47 -4.66 7.55 22.69
CA PRO A 47 -5.39 8.65 23.36
C PRO A 47 -5.03 10.05 22.83
N ASP A 48 -3.86 10.20 22.22
CA ASP A 48 -3.38 11.46 21.64
C ASP A 48 -3.91 11.70 20.21
N VAL A 49 -4.83 10.85 19.72
CA VAL A 49 -5.44 10.96 18.39
C VAL A 49 -6.88 11.41 18.50
N ASP A 50 -7.21 12.52 17.85
CA ASP A 50 -8.59 12.95 17.73
C ASP A 50 -9.37 12.07 16.76
N ILE A 51 -10.56 11.60 17.18
CA ILE A 51 -11.43 10.78 16.35
C ILE A 51 -12.59 11.65 15.84
N ILE A 52 -12.73 11.69 14.52
CA ILE A 52 -13.74 12.53 13.85
C ILE A 52 -14.69 11.62 13.06
N GLY A 53 -15.97 11.69 13.36
CA GLY A 53 -17.00 11.03 12.54
C GLY A 53 -17.04 11.64 11.14
N ALA A 54 -17.08 10.78 10.12
CA ALA A 54 -16.98 11.19 8.72
C ALA A 54 -17.95 10.43 7.82
N ASP A 55 -18.70 11.17 7.03
CA ASP A 55 -19.55 10.65 5.97
C ASP A 55 -18.87 10.85 4.62
N TYR A 56 -18.50 9.74 3.98
CA TYR A 56 -17.81 9.70 2.70
C TYR A 56 -18.74 9.60 1.49
N THR A 57 -20.03 9.85 1.65
CA THR A 57 -21.00 9.74 0.55
C THR A 57 -20.86 10.86 -0.48
N SER A 58 -20.46 12.05 -0.05
CA SER A 58 -20.15 13.17 -0.93
C SER A 58 -19.13 14.13 -0.32
N ALA A 59 -18.55 15.01 -1.14
CA ALA A 59 -17.65 16.04 -0.65
C ALA A 59 -18.36 17.06 0.24
N GLU A 60 -19.63 17.36 -0.04
CA GLU A 60 -20.47 18.25 0.74
C GLU A 60 -20.71 17.73 2.16
N THR A 61 -20.92 16.42 2.32
CA THR A 61 -21.12 15.80 3.64
C THR A 61 -19.83 15.66 4.43
N LEU A 62 -18.68 15.48 3.73
CA LEU A 62 -17.38 15.29 4.37
C LEU A 62 -16.70 16.62 4.73
N THR A 63 -16.86 17.68 3.91
CA THR A 63 -16.20 18.98 4.11
C THR A 63 -16.40 19.56 5.53
N PRO A 64 -17.60 19.53 6.14
CA PRO A 64 -17.79 20.03 7.51
C PRO A 64 -16.93 19.33 8.58
N SER A 65 -16.53 18.09 8.35
CA SER A 65 -15.61 17.38 9.24
C SER A 65 -14.17 17.89 9.19
N LEU A 66 -13.83 18.71 8.19
CA LEU A 66 -12.49 19.23 7.94
C LEU A 66 -12.36 20.73 8.18
N VAL A 67 -13.39 21.50 7.83
CA VAL A 67 -13.37 22.97 7.89
C VAL A 67 -13.19 23.47 9.33
N GLY A 68 -12.37 24.53 9.50
CA GLY A 68 -12.17 25.22 10.77
C GLY A 68 -11.27 24.49 11.77
N ARG A 69 -10.74 23.33 11.43
CA ARG A 69 -9.89 22.55 12.33
C ARG A 69 -8.39 22.81 12.16
N GLY A 70 -8.01 23.64 11.18
CA GLY A 70 -6.61 24.02 10.94
C GLY A 70 -5.71 22.89 10.47
N PHE A 71 -6.26 21.94 9.70
CA PHE A 71 -5.44 20.89 9.11
C PHE A 71 -4.51 21.42 8.02
N ASP A 72 -3.24 21.10 8.12
CA ASP A 72 -2.23 21.44 7.12
C ASP A 72 -2.14 20.35 6.03
N ALA A 73 -2.34 19.10 6.42
CA ALA A 73 -2.22 17.95 5.51
C ALA A 73 -3.30 16.90 5.76
N ILE A 74 -3.62 16.18 4.68
CA ILE A 74 -4.46 14.98 4.71
C ILE A 74 -3.71 13.78 4.16
N VAL A 75 -3.78 12.66 4.88
CA VAL A 75 -3.25 11.35 4.45
C VAL A 75 -4.42 10.44 4.09
N ILE A 76 -4.48 9.99 2.85
CA ILE A 76 -5.58 9.16 2.34
C ILE A 76 -5.05 7.73 2.19
N ILE A 77 -5.40 6.86 3.14
CA ILE A 77 -5.02 5.43 3.19
C ILE A 77 -6.24 4.53 3.23
N LEU A 78 -7.27 4.92 2.48
CA LEU A 78 -8.50 4.17 2.34
C LEU A 78 -8.27 2.85 1.60
N ASN A 79 -9.12 1.86 1.86
CA ASN A 79 -9.08 0.57 1.20
C ASN A 79 -9.15 0.74 -0.33
N ARG A 80 -8.42 -0.11 -1.06
CA ARG A 80 -8.38 -0.13 -2.54
C ARG A 80 -9.74 -0.27 -3.24
N LEU A 81 -10.79 -0.68 -2.53
CA LEU A 81 -12.16 -0.75 -3.06
C LEU A 81 -12.96 0.54 -2.80
N ALA A 82 -12.38 1.51 -2.09
CA ALA A 82 -13.02 2.78 -1.71
C ALA A 82 -12.48 3.96 -2.56
N TYR A 83 -12.35 3.76 -3.87
CA TYR A 83 -11.84 4.80 -4.77
C TYR A 83 -12.74 6.03 -4.80
N ASP A 84 -14.07 5.85 -4.84
CA ASP A 84 -15.02 6.96 -4.81
C ASP A 84 -14.86 7.78 -3.53
N ALA A 85 -14.69 7.11 -2.38
CA ALA A 85 -14.39 7.80 -1.12
C ALA A 85 -13.05 8.54 -1.13
N SER A 86 -12.07 8.07 -1.89
CA SER A 86 -10.79 8.79 -2.07
C SER A 86 -10.97 10.07 -2.89
N VAL A 87 -11.77 10.05 -3.95
CA VAL A 87 -12.12 11.26 -4.74
C VAL A 87 -12.91 12.24 -3.88
N VAL A 88 -13.93 11.76 -3.17
CA VAL A 88 -14.71 12.54 -2.21
C VAL A 88 -13.80 13.21 -1.17
N THR A 89 -12.87 12.43 -0.59
CA THR A 89 -11.93 12.93 0.43
C THR A 89 -11.01 14.01 -0.14
N MET A 90 -10.50 13.83 -1.35
CA MET A 90 -9.65 14.80 -2.02
C MET A 90 -10.40 16.11 -2.29
N GLN A 91 -11.64 16.03 -2.79
CA GLN A 91 -12.45 17.23 -3.02
C GLN A 91 -12.80 17.94 -1.70
N ALA A 92 -13.14 17.20 -0.65
CA ALA A 92 -13.42 17.78 0.65
C ALA A 92 -12.17 18.47 1.26
N ALA A 93 -10.97 17.91 1.02
CA ALA A 93 -9.72 18.52 1.44
C ALA A 93 -9.45 19.88 0.73
N VAL A 94 -9.71 19.93 -0.58
CA VAL A 94 -9.65 21.19 -1.36
C VAL A 94 -10.63 22.20 -0.82
N ASN A 95 -11.90 21.82 -0.62
CA ASN A 95 -12.96 22.68 -0.10
C ASN A 95 -12.62 23.23 1.30
N ALA A 96 -11.90 22.46 2.11
CA ALA A 96 -11.46 22.85 3.44
C ALA A 96 -10.17 23.69 3.45
N GLY A 97 -9.54 23.91 2.29
CA GLY A 97 -8.30 24.67 2.15
C GLY A 97 -7.06 23.96 2.71
N ILE A 98 -7.07 22.63 2.75
CA ILE A 98 -5.91 21.84 3.17
C ILE A 98 -4.78 21.98 2.14
N TYR A 99 -3.58 22.26 2.64
CA TYR A 99 -2.42 22.55 1.78
C TYR A 99 -1.83 21.33 1.09
N ARG A 100 -1.69 20.19 1.81
CA ARG A 100 -0.98 19.02 1.34
C ARG A 100 -1.83 17.75 1.41
N ALA A 101 -1.81 16.96 0.34
CA ALA A 101 -2.35 15.61 0.33
C ALA A 101 -1.25 14.56 0.15
N ILE A 102 -1.37 13.46 0.90
CA ILE A 102 -0.68 12.20 0.62
C ILE A 102 -1.75 11.23 0.09
N PRO A 103 -1.93 11.13 -1.24
CA PRO A 103 -2.95 10.27 -1.82
C PRO A 103 -2.55 8.79 -1.77
N SER A 104 -3.52 7.89 -1.90
CA SER A 104 -3.29 6.43 -1.89
C SER A 104 -2.62 5.93 -3.19
N PHE A 105 -1.39 6.38 -3.43
CA PHE A 105 -0.56 5.95 -4.57
C PHE A 105 0.29 4.72 -4.26
N PHE A 106 0.22 4.23 -3.03
CA PHE A 106 0.96 3.05 -2.57
C PHE A 106 0.73 1.84 -3.48
N GLY A 107 1.82 1.20 -3.89
CA GLY A 107 1.79 0.04 -4.78
C GLY A 107 2.87 0.05 -5.85
N VAL A 108 2.61 -0.66 -6.97
CA VAL A 108 3.52 -0.77 -8.12
C VAL A 108 3.61 0.54 -8.91
N SER A 109 4.70 0.71 -9.68
CA SER A 109 4.83 1.83 -10.61
C SER A 109 3.72 1.80 -11.67
N LEU A 110 3.23 2.99 -12.03
CA LEU A 110 2.18 3.19 -13.05
C LEU A 110 2.77 3.66 -14.39
N ASP A 111 4.07 3.66 -14.55
CA ASP A 111 4.76 4.20 -15.72
C ASP A 111 4.54 3.36 -16.99
N ASN A 112 4.04 2.12 -16.85
CA ASN A 112 3.72 1.26 -17.97
C ASN A 112 2.27 1.46 -18.46
N PRO A 113 2.06 1.89 -19.73
CA PRO A 113 0.73 2.14 -20.28
C PRO A 113 -0.21 0.91 -20.31
N GLU A 114 0.34 -0.31 -20.40
CA GLU A 114 -0.49 -1.54 -20.35
C GLU A 114 -1.18 -1.69 -19.01
N ILE A 115 -0.51 -1.30 -17.91
CA ILE A 115 -1.10 -1.32 -16.57
C ILE A 115 -2.26 -0.34 -16.47
N ALA A 116 -2.12 0.85 -17.05
CA ALA A 116 -3.16 1.87 -17.06
C ALA A 116 -4.47 1.36 -17.68
N ASN A 117 -4.41 0.44 -18.64
CA ASN A 117 -5.57 -0.15 -19.29
C ASN A 117 -6.20 -1.31 -18.53
N MET A 118 -5.53 -1.86 -17.50
CA MET A 118 -6.07 -2.99 -16.74
C MET A 118 -7.31 -2.61 -15.93
N PRO A 119 -8.29 -3.52 -15.79
CA PRO A 119 -9.56 -3.20 -15.14
C PRO A 119 -9.45 -2.63 -13.72
N PHE A 120 -8.49 -3.09 -12.92
CA PHE A 120 -8.28 -2.58 -11.57
C PHE A 120 -7.76 -1.13 -11.55
N MET A 121 -7.18 -0.66 -12.65
CA MET A 121 -6.72 0.72 -12.81
C MET A 121 -7.82 1.68 -13.21
N LYS A 122 -8.92 1.18 -13.82
CA LYS A 122 -10.06 2.04 -14.22
C LYS A 122 -10.68 2.81 -13.04
N THR A 123 -10.50 2.32 -11.83
CA THR A 123 -10.94 2.99 -10.62
C THR A 123 -9.84 3.82 -9.96
N LYS A 124 -8.58 3.42 -10.08
CA LYS A 124 -7.44 4.12 -9.47
C LYS A 124 -7.00 5.35 -10.29
N LEU A 125 -6.96 5.23 -11.61
CA LEU A 125 -6.53 6.33 -12.50
C LEU A 125 -7.35 7.61 -12.38
N PRO A 126 -8.70 7.58 -12.27
CA PRO A 126 -9.46 8.80 -12.04
C PRO A 126 -9.04 9.54 -10.77
N VAL A 127 -8.72 8.82 -9.68
CA VAL A 127 -8.20 9.42 -8.44
C VAL A 127 -6.85 10.08 -8.68
N LEU A 128 -5.93 9.40 -9.37
CA LEU A 128 -4.62 9.95 -9.73
C LEU A 128 -4.77 11.21 -10.57
N ASN A 129 -5.57 11.14 -11.65
CA ASN A 129 -5.77 12.26 -12.57
C ASN A 129 -6.44 13.46 -11.87
N ASP A 130 -7.38 13.20 -10.95
CA ASP A 130 -8.03 14.23 -10.15
C ASP A 130 -7.03 14.96 -9.24
N VAL A 131 -6.15 14.22 -8.56
CA VAL A 131 -5.07 14.79 -7.73
C VAL A 131 -4.13 15.65 -8.56
N LEU A 132 -3.67 15.15 -9.71
CA LEU A 132 -2.76 15.87 -10.60
C LEU A 132 -3.40 17.16 -11.15
N ALA A 133 -4.65 17.08 -11.61
CA ALA A 133 -5.38 18.25 -12.12
C ALA A 133 -5.61 19.33 -11.06
N LYS A 134 -5.91 18.94 -9.82
CA LYS A 134 -6.05 19.87 -8.69
C LYS A 134 -4.71 20.53 -8.32
N ALA A 135 -3.63 19.75 -8.36
CA ALA A 135 -2.29 20.28 -8.09
C ALA A 135 -1.82 21.25 -9.19
N GLU A 136 -2.10 20.97 -10.45
CA GLU A 136 -1.80 21.85 -11.59
C GLU A 136 -2.54 23.20 -11.49
N LYS A 137 -3.79 23.16 -11.01
CA LYS A 137 -4.58 24.38 -10.73
C LYS A 137 -4.14 25.12 -9.47
N GLY A 138 -3.23 24.55 -8.68
CA GLY A 138 -2.81 25.12 -7.39
C GLY A 138 -3.85 25.04 -6.27
N GLU A 139 -4.87 24.19 -6.43
CA GLU A 139 -5.95 24.01 -5.44
C GLU A 139 -5.45 23.25 -4.20
N ILE A 140 -4.51 22.32 -4.39
CA ILE A 140 -3.85 21.54 -3.34
C ILE A 140 -2.48 21.10 -3.83
N THR A 141 -1.53 20.82 -2.93
CA THR A 141 -0.27 20.16 -3.28
C THR A 141 -0.33 18.68 -2.89
N TYR A 142 0.47 17.83 -3.54
CA TYR A 142 0.52 16.41 -3.18
C TYR A 142 1.94 15.90 -3.00
N THR A 143 2.07 14.75 -2.34
CA THR A 143 3.27 13.91 -2.39
C THR A 143 2.82 12.46 -2.53
N GLY A 144 3.24 11.82 -3.63
CA GLY A 144 2.96 10.40 -3.88
C GLY A 144 4.10 9.52 -3.38
N ILE A 145 3.78 8.32 -2.90
CA ILE A 145 4.75 7.33 -2.45
C ILE A 145 4.39 5.98 -3.06
N ASN A 146 5.24 5.47 -3.96
CA ASN A 146 5.18 4.11 -4.47
C ASN A 146 5.99 3.20 -3.54
N THR A 147 5.39 2.12 -3.09
CA THR A 147 5.93 1.25 -2.06
C THR A 147 6.25 -0.16 -2.55
N GLY A 148 5.97 -0.45 -3.83
CA GLY A 148 5.85 -1.85 -4.24
C GLY A 148 4.74 -2.53 -3.45
N MET A 149 4.93 -3.80 -3.14
CA MET A 149 3.96 -4.56 -2.35
C MET A 149 4.12 -4.24 -0.85
N PHE A 150 3.03 -4.33 -0.11
CA PHE A 150 3.09 -4.25 1.36
C PHE A 150 3.64 -5.57 1.88
N LEU A 151 4.88 -5.55 2.38
CA LEU A 151 5.62 -6.74 2.82
C LEU A 151 4.81 -7.58 3.81
N ASP A 152 4.26 -6.95 4.84
CA ASP A 152 3.46 -7.61 5.86
C ASP A 152 2.25 -8.34 5.24
N TRP A 153 1.56 -7.68 4.30
CA TRP A 153 0.38 -8.23 3.66
C TRP A 153 0.72 -9.40 2.71
N VAL A 154 1.79 -9.25 1.95
CA VAL A 154 2.27 -10.29 1.01
C VAL A 154 2.61 -11.58 1.75
N LEU A 155 3.23 -11.46 2.94
CA LEU A 155 3.68 -12.60 3.73
C LEU A 155 2.56 -13.19 4.61
N ASP A 156 1.56 -12.37 5.03
CA ASP A 156 0.48 -12.85 5.91
C ASP A 156 -0.67 -13.52 5.17
N GLU A 157 -0.95 -13.13 3.93
CA GLU A 157 -2.21 -13.46 3.25
C GLU A 157 -2.04 -14.52 2.13
N ASP A 158 -0.90 -15.20 2.05
CA ASP A 158 -0.60 -16.19 1.01
C ASP A 158 -0.83 -15.70 -0.44
N ILE A 159 -0.69 -14.37 -0.67
CA ILE A 159 -1.06 -13.77 -1.95
C ILE A 159 -0.07 -14.11 -3.05
N PHE A 160 1.22 -14.07 -2.72
CA PHE A 160 2.31 -14.30 -3.67
C PHE A 160 3.13 -15.54 -3.36
N VAL A 161 3.22 -15.89 -2.06
CA VAL A 161 3.85 -17.11 -1.56
C VAL A 161 2.99 -17.68 -0.45
N GLY A 162 2.58 -18.94 -0.61
CA GLY A 162 1.71 -19.64 0.33
C GLY A 162 2.47 -20.14 1.55
N LEU A 163 2.84 -19.26 2.47
CA LEU A 163 3.56 -19.63 3.70
C LEU A 163 2.72 -20.50 4.63
N SER A 164 1.39 -20.42 4.55
CA SER A 164 0.49 -21.24 5.38
C SER A 164 0.41 -22.71 4.93
N GLY A 165 0.86 -23.06 3.73
CA GLY A 165 0.73 -24.40 3.15
C GLY A 165 -0.71 -24.80 2.79
N LYS A 166 -1.69 -23.90 2.86
CA LYS A 166 -3.12 -24.18 2.57
C LYS A 166 -3.40 -24.36 1.09
N ALA A 167 -2.65 -23.69 0.24
CA ALA A 167 -2.82 -23.73 -1.21
C ALA A 167 -1.46 -23.65 -1.92
N PRO A 168 -1.36 -24.15 -3.15
CA PRO A 168 -0.13 -23.98 -3.94
C PRO A 168 0.22 -22.52 -4.16
N THR A 169 1.51 -22.20 -4.05
CA THR A 169 2.04 -20.92 -4.51
C THR A 169 2.02 -20.88 -6.03
N ARG A 170 1.38 -19.87 -6.61
CA ARG A 170 1.45 -19.61 -8.06
C ARG A 170 2.76 -18.90 -8.38
N VAL A 171 3.73 -19.65 -8.85
CA VAL A 171 5.07 -19.16 -9.20
C VAL A 171 5.02 -18.55 -10.60
N ALA A 172 5.14 -17.23 -10.66
CA ALA A 172 4.99 -16.45 -11.88
C ALA A 172 6.29 -16.43 -12.70
N ASP A 173 6.20 -16.80 -13.98
CA ASP A 173 7.29 -16.72 -14.98
C ASP A 173 8.65 -17.23 -14.44
N GLY A 174 8.63 -18.38 -13.76
CA GLY A 174 9.81 -19.04 -13.19
C GLY A 174 10.16 -18.65 -11.75
N GLY A 175 9.58 -17.57 -11.19
CA GLY A 175 9.68 -17.23 -9.78
C GLY A 175 10.91 -16.43 -9.34
N ASP A 176 11.79 -16.05 -10.27
CA ASP A 176 13.02 -15.28 -9.97
C ASP A 176 12.92 -13.79 -10.33
N ILE A 177 11.73 -13.34 -10.70
CA ILE A 177 11.50 -11.93 -10.98
C ILE A 177 11.57 -11.13 -9.68
N PRO A 178 12.46 -10.11 -9.58
CA PRO A 178 12.60 -9.30 -8.39
C PRO A 178 11.35 -8.44 -8.15
N MET A 179 10.98 -8.27 -6.89
CA MET A 179 9.87 -7.46 -6.46
C MET A 179 10.27 -6.60 -5.26
N SER A 180 9.97 -5.31 -5.34
CA SER A 180 10.07 -4.38 -4.22
C SER A 180 8.91 -4.58 -3.25
N ALA A 181 9.23 -4.70 -1.97
CA ALA A 181 8.22 -4.77 -0.90
C ALA A 181 8.60 -3.86 0.26
N THR A 182 7.61 -3.16 0.81
CA THR A 182 7.82 -2.21 1.91
C THR A 182 7.02 -2.64 3.14
N ALA A 183 7.70 -2.71 4.28
CA ALA A 183 7.06 -2.96 5.56
C ALA A 183 6.13 -1.80 5.94
N LEU A 184 5.01 -2.09 6.58
CA LEU A 184 4.04 -1.06 7.00
C LEU A 184 4.68 0.01 7.89
N ASP A 185 5.66 -0.37 8.70
CA ASP A 185 6.38 0.59 9.56
C ASP A 185 7.20 1.59 8.74
N ASP A 186 7.87 1.13 7.70
CA ASP A 186 8.63 2.00 6.79
C ASP A 186 7.72 2.89 5.93
N ILE A 187 6.53 2.42 5.54
CA ILE A 187 5.55 3.26 4.85
C ILE A 187 5.08 4.41 5.77
N GLY A 188 4.75 4.10 7.02
CA GLY A 188 4.39 5.12 8.01
C GLY A 188 5.52 6.13 8.24
N LYS A 189 6.77 5.66 8.31
CA LYS A 189 7.97 6.49 8.42
C LYS A 189 8.14 7.40 7.19
N ALA A 190 7.96 6.87 5.98
CA ALA A 190 8.04 7.65 4.74
C ALA A 190 6.98 8.77 4.70
N ILE A 191 5.72 8.45 5.05
CA ILE A 191 4.64 9.44 5.14
C ILE A 191 5.05 10.57 6.09
N SER A 192 5.54 10.24 7.26
CA SER A 192 5.98 11.23 8.24
C SER A 192 7.20 12.04 7.76
N SER A 193 8.16 11.39 7.08
CA SER A 193 9.34 12.04 6.53
C SER A 193 9.00 13.08 5.46
N VAL A 194 8.10 12.77 4.53
CA VAL A 194 7.71 13.73 3.47
C VAL A 194 6.94 14.91 4.03
N LEU A 195 6.14 14.72 5.08
CA LEU A 195 5.41 15.81 5.74
C LEU A 195 6.33 16.72 6.57
N SER A 196 7.48 16.21 7.02
CA SER A 196 8.50 17.01 7.72
C SER A 196 9.34 17.88 6.77
N LYS A 197 9.26 17.62 5.45
CA LYS A 197 10.03 18.32 4.39
C LYS A 197 9.08 18.87 3.32
N PRO A 198 8.08 19.69 3.68
CA PRO A 198 6.98 20.02 2.79
C PRO A 198 7.41 20.74 1.50
N GLU A 199 8.47 21.53 1.52
CA GLU A 199 8.95 22.26 0.34
C GLU A 199 9.69 21.35 -0.64
N GLU A 200 10.50 20.44 -0.09
CA GLU A 200 11.29 19.50 -0.91
C GLU A 200 10.41 18.46 -1.59
N THR A 201 9.22 18.20 -1.02
CA THR A 201 8.34 17.11 -1.42
C THR A 201 7.08 17.54 -2.16
N VAL A 202 6.93 18.82 -2.47
CA VAL A 202 5.76 19.38 -3.16
C VAL A 202 5.64 18.80 -4.58
N ASN A 203 4.46 18.22 -4.88
CA ASN A 203 4.10 17.68 -6.20
C ASN A 203 5.12 16.69 -6.78
N LYS A 204 5.64 15.83 -5.90
CA LYS A 204 6.62 14.79 -6.27
C LYS A 204 6.09 13.40 -6.00
N LEU A 205 6.65 12.45 -6.73
CA LEU A 205 6.43 11.03 -6.56
C LEU A 205 7.74 10.37 -6.13
N TYR A 206 7.69 9.56 -5.10
CA TYR A 206 8.83 8.87 -4.51
C TYR A 206 8.65 7.36 -4.58
N TYR A 207 9.76 6.63 -4.61
CA TYR A 207 9.82 5.18 -4.68
C TYR A 207 10.62 4.64 -3.51
N ILE A 208 10.02 3.72 -2.76
CA ILE A 208 10.66 3.11 -1.59
C ILE A 208 10.48 1.60 -1.57
N HIS A 209 11.41 0.90 -0.92
CA HIS A 209 11.22 -0.48 -0.50
C HIS A 209 12.03 -0.80 0.76
N THR A 210 11.51 -1.69 1.60
CA THR A 210 12.25 -2.28 2.72
C THR A 210 13.16 -3.37 2.21
N VAL A 211 12.69 -4.16 1.22
CA VAL A 211 13.41 -5.31 0.68
C VAL A 211 13.05 -5.55 -0.78
N VAL A 212 13.99 -6.13 -1.52
CA VAL A 212 13.75 -6.75 -2.82
C VAL A 212 13.80 -8.26 -2.62
N MET A 213 12.78 -8.97 -3.11
CA MET A 213 12.67 -10.41 -2.96
C MET A 213 12.13 -11.08 -4.21
N THR A 214 12.34 -12.39 -4.36
CA THR A 214 11.72 -13.22 -5.38
C THR A 214 10.85 -14.30 -4.74
N GLN A 215 9.92 -14.88 -5.51
CA GLN A 215 9.08 -15.98 -5.00
C GLN A 215 9.91 -17.20 -4.63
N ASN A 216 10.89 -17.56 -5.48
CA ASN A 216 11.76 -18.72 -5.21
C ASN A 216 12.62 -18.54 -3.95
N GLN A 217 13.12 -17.31 -3.71
CA GLN A 217 13.87 -16.97 -2.50
C GLN A 217 13.01 -17.15 -1.25
N VAL A 218 11.81 -16.58 -1.22
CA VAL A 218 10.89 -16.68 -0.07
C VAL A 218 10.45 -18.14 0.16
N LEU A 219 10.15 -18.89 -0.91
CA LEU A 219 9.84 -20.32 -0.84
C LEU A 219 11.02 -21.15 -0.31
N GLY A 220 12.26 -20.81 -0.73
CA GLY A 220 13.48 -21.43 -0.23
C GLY A 220 13.58 -21.27 1.30
N TYR A 221 13.42 -20.07 1.81
CA TYR A 221 13.45 -19.80 3.25
C TYR A 221 12.30 -20.46 4.00
N ALA A 222 11.10 -20.49 3.43
CA ALA A 222 9.98 -21.20 4.06
C ALA A 222 10.24 -22.69 4.21
N ARG A 223 10.84 -23.34 3.19
CA ARG A 223 11.24 -24.76 3.24
C ARG A 223 12.34 -25.02 4.26
N GLU A 224 13.31 -24.12 4.37
CA GLU A 224 14.33 -24.20 5.42
C GLU A 224 13.74 -24.02 6.82
N ALA A 225 12.77 -23.11 6.98
CA ALA A 225 12.13 -22.85 8.28
C ALA A 225 11.21 -23.98 8.75
N ALA A 226 10.65 -24.76 7.81
CA ALA A 226 9.73 -25.87 8.09
C ALA A 226 10.04 -27.08 7.17
N PRO A 227 11.17 -27.79 7.39
CA PRO A 227 11.62 -28.87 6.50
C PRO A 227 10.67 -30.07 6.44
N GLY A 228 9.73 -30.21 7.38
CA GLY A 228 8.68 -31.25 7.37
C GLY A 228 7.39 -30.83 6.66
N ALA A 229 7.30 -29.59 6.17
CA ALA A 229 6.12 -29.08 5.48
C ALA A 229 6.26 -29.22 3.97
N GLU A 230 5.12 -29.42 3.29
CA GLU A 230 5.03 -29.38 1.84
C GLU A 230 4.57 -27.99 1.39
N PHE A 231 5.43 -27.28 0.66
CA PHE A 231 5.08 -26.02 -0.01
C PHE A 231 4.87 -26.32 -1.49
N ALA A 232 3.64 -26.69 -1.83
CA ALA A 232 3.24 -26.95 -3.20
C ALA A 232 3.35 -25.71 -4.08
N VAL A 233 3.73 -25.90 -5.35
CA VAL A 233 3.84 -24.81 -6.32
C VAL A 233 3.07 -25.12 -7.60
N GLU A 234 2.48 -24.09 -8.19
CA GLU A 234 1.86 -24.10 -9.52
C GLU A 234 2.63 -23.11 -10.39
N GLN A 235 3.31 -23.59 -11.43
CA GLN A 235 4.00 -22.71 -12.37
C GLN A 235 2.98 -22.02 -13.26
N VAL A 236 3.06 -20.69 -13.36
CA VAL A 236 2.12 -19.91 -14.16
C VAL A 236 2.86 -18.96 -15.10
N ASP A 237 2.38 -18.93 -16.36
CA ASP A 237 2.77 -17.91 -17.33
C ASP A 237 1.85 -16.70 -17.18
N THR A 238 2.43 -15.55 -16.83
CA THR A 238 1.64 -14.34 -16.56
C THR A 238 0.95 -13.79 -17.81
N LYS A 239 1.45 -14.08 -19.03
CA LYS A 239 0.77 -13.72 -20.27
C LYS A 239 -0.50 -14.54 -20.45
N VAL A 240 -0.42 -15.85 -20.22
CA VAL A 240 -1.60 -16.74 -20.28
C VAL A 240 -2.62 -16.36 -19.22
N LEU A 241 -2.18 -16.03 -18.01
CA LEU A 241 -3.08 -15.57 -16.95
C LEU A 241 -3.83 -14.30 -17.33
N VAL A 242 -3.15 -13.30 -17.87
CA VAL A 242 -3.80 -12.03 -18.23
C VAL A 242 -4.74 -12.17 -19.41
N GLU A 243 -4.43 -13.04 -20.39
CA GLU A 243 -5.33 -13.34 -21.50
C GLU A 243 -6.64 -13.98 -21.01
N ALA A 244 -6.53 -14.96 -20.11
CA ALA A 244 -7.70 -15.59 -19.47
C ALA A 244 -8.50 -14.57 -18.65
N ALA A 245 -7.81 -13.69 -17.91
CA ALA A 245 -8.46 -12.62 -17.13
C ALA A 245 -9.22 -11.62 -18.05
N TRP A 246 -8.63 -11.23 -19.17
CA TRP A 246 -9.29 -10.37 -20.17
C TRP A 246 -10.51 -11.04 -20.79
N LYS A 247 -10.42 -12.34 -21.15
CA LYS A 247 -11.57 -13.10 -21.66
C LYS A 247 -12.73 -13.04 -20.67
N ARG A 248 -12.50 -13.40 -19.40
CA ARG A 248 -13.52 -13.34 -18.33
C ARG A 248 -14.09 -11.93 -18.16
N TYR A 249 -13.23 -10.93 -18.18
CA TYR A 249 -13.62 -9.53 -18.06
C TYR A 249 -14.55 -9.11 -19.21
N ASN A 250 -14.26 -9.50 -20.46
CA ASN A 250 -15.07 -9.18 -21.63
C ASN A 250 -16.40 -9.93 -21.64
N GLU A 251 -16.46 -11.11 -21.02
CA GLU A 251 -17.70 -11.88 -20.77
C GLU A 251 -18.55 -11.31 -19.61
N GLY A 252 -18.13 -10.19 -19.01
CA GLY A 252 -18.86 -9.55 -17.92
C GLY A 252 -18.54 -10.09 -16.53
N ILE A 253 -17.64 -11.06 -16.40
CA ILE A 253 -17.26 -11.66 -15.12
C ILE A 253 -16.32 -10.70 -14.35
N ARG A 254 -16.73 -10.33 -13.14
CA ARG A 254 -16.03 -9.36 -12.25
C ARG A 254 -15.67 -10.04 -10.93
N ASP A 255 -14.71 -10.98 -10.98
CA ASP A 255 -14.32 -11.78 -9.84
C ASP A 255 -12.91 -11.45 -9.31
N ARG A 256 -12.64 -11.96 -8.10
CA ARG A 256 -11.34 -11.78 -7.45
C ARG A 256 -10.20 -12.49 -8.19
N VAL A 257 -10.50 -13.57 -8.91
CA VAL A 257 -9.51 -14.35 -9.66
C VAL A 257 -8.93 -13.49 -10.78
N SER A 258 -9.80 -12.90 -11.62
CA SER A 258 -9.38 -12.02 -12.71
C SER A 258 -8.59 -10.81 -12.20
N VAL A 259 -9.04 -10.19 -11.10
CA VAL A 259 -8.31 -9.06 -10.48
C VAL A 259 -6.92 -9.49 -10.02
N ARG A 260 -6.81 -10.65 -9.35
CA ARG A 260 -5.52 -11.20 -8.92
C ARG A 260 -4.59 -11.45 -10.11
N ASP A 261 -5.09 -12.04 -11.18
CA ASP A 261 -4.29 -12.39 -12.35
C ASP A 261 -3.78 -11.14 -13.08
N PHE A 262 -4.57 -10.06 -13.15
CA PHE A 262 -4.09 -8.74 -13.60
C PHE A 262 -3.00 -8.18 -12.69
N VAL A 263 -3.15 -8.28 -11.36
CA VAL A 263 -2.14 -7.79 -10.41
C VAL A 263 -0.84 -8.60 -10.51
N ILE A 264 -0.93 -9.92 -10.64
CA ILE A 264 0.24 -10.80 -10.85
C ILE A 264 0.97 -10.39 -12.13
N ARG A 265 0.25 -10.21 -13.23
CA ARG A 265 0.85 -9.76 -14.50
C ARG A 265 1.53 -8.40 -14.36
N ALA A 266 0.88 -7.43 -13.74
CA ALA A 266 1.43 -6.09 -13.55
C ALA A 266 2.68 -6.11 -12.65
N SER A 267 2.66 -6.85 -11.56
CA SER A 267 3.74 -6.87 -10.57
C SER A 267 4.96 -7.64 -11.06
N TYR A 268 4.74 -8.85 -11.58
CA TYR A 268 5.82 -9.75 -11.99
C TYR A 268 6.11 -9.65 -13.50
N GLY A 269 5.16 -10.04 -14.33
CA GLY A 269 5.38 -10.23 -15.76
C GLY A 269 5.72 -8.98 -16.55
N MET A 270 5.48 -7.79 -15.99
CA MET A 270 5.80 -6.49 -16.61
C MET A 270 6.91 -5.75 -15.86
N GLY A 271 7.43 -6.30 -14.77
CA GLY A 271 8.51 -5.72 -13.98
C GLY A 271 8.15 -4.46 -13.18
N ASN A 272 6.88 -4.05 -13.16
CA ASN A 272 6.46 -2.82 -12.47
C ASN A 272 6.40 -2.96 -10.93
N GLY A 273 6.60 -4.17 -10.43
CA GLY A 273 6.75 -4.42 -9.00
C GLY A 273 8.16 -4.16 -8.47
N PHE A 274 9.15 -3.92 -9.33
CA PHE A 274 10.53 -3.69 -8.95
C PHE A 274 10.97 -2.25 -9.19
N PHE A 275 11.59 -1.65 -8.19
CA PHE A 275 12.17 -0.30 -8.26
C PHE A 275 13.70 -0.38 -8.18
N PRO A 276 14.41 -0.27 -9.32
CA PRO A 276 15.87 -0.35 -9.33
C PRO A 276 16.54 0.86 -8.67
N LYS A 277 15.80 1.96 -8.54
CA LYS A 277 16.22 3.18 -7.84
C LYS A 277 15.16 3.55 -6.83
N THR A 278 15.58 3.92 -5.64
CA THR A 278 14.69 4.33 -4.56
C THR A 278 15.11 5.64 -3.93
N ASP A 279 14.17 6.25 -3.24
CA ASP A 279 14.37 7.44 -2.42
C ASP A 279 14.51 7.09 -0.93
N ASN A 280 14.92 5.85 -0.63
CA ASN A 280 15.05 5.31 0.72
C ASN A 280 15.88 6.20 1.65
N GLU A 281 17.05 6.65 1.18
CA GLU A 281 17.95 7.51 1.95
C GLU A 281 17.25 8.82 2.35
N PHE A 282 16.57 9.48 1.40
CA PHE A 282 15.82 10.71 1.65
C PHE A 282 14.73 10.52 2.70
N MET A 283 14.08 9.34 2.72
CA MET A 283 13.01 8.97 3.68
C MET A 283 13.56 8.39 4.99
N GLY A 284 14.87 8.16 5.08
CA GLY A 284 15.51 7.52 6.22
C GLY A 284 15.16 6.03 6.35
N ILE A 285 14.81 5.37 5.25
CA ILE A 285 14.49 3.94 5.20
C ILE A 285 15.77 3.16 4.94
N ARG A 286 16.01 2.12 5.75
CA ARG A 286 17.09 1.18 5.55
C ARG A 286 16.59 -0.04 4.79
N GLN A 287 17.26 -0.39 3.72
CA GLN A 287 16.98 -1.64 3.03
C GLN A 287 17.47 -2.83 3.87
N TRP A 288 16.65 -3.88 3.96
CA TRP A 288 17.02 -5.12 4.61
C TRP A 288 18.05 -5.89 3.78
N SER A 289 18.92 -6.61 4.48
CA SER A 289 19.76 -7.62 3.88
C SER A 289 18.94 -8.89 3.58
N ASP A 290 19.54 -9.79 2.82
CA ASP A 290 18.99 -11.09 2.53
C ASP A 290 18.76 -11.92 3.81
N GLU A 291 19.70 -11.84 4.75
CA GLU A 291 19.60 -12.52 6.05
C GLU A 291 18.41 -11.99 6.88
N GLU A 292 18.17 -10.69 6.87
CA GLU A 292 17.02 -10.10 7.59
C GLU A 292 15.69 -10.53 6.97
N LEU A 293 15.60 -10.66 5.64
CA LEU A 293 14.42 -11.25 4.99
C LEU A 293 14.24 -12.70 5.44
N LYS A 294 15.31 -13.49 5.45
CA LYS A 294 15.29 -14.88 5.90
C LYS A 294 14.80 -14.99 7.34
N GLU A 295 15.36 -14.19 8.25
CA GLU A 295 14.93 -14.14 9.65
C GLU A 295 13.45 -13.82 9.79
N GLU A 296 12.93 -12.87 9.03
CA GLU A 296 11.52 -12.52 9.05
C GLU A 296 10.62 -13.65 8.54
N ILE A 297 11.03 -14.37 7.48
CA ILE A 297 10.30 -15.55 7.00
C ILE A 297 10.29 -16.66 8.07
N PHE A 298 11.45 -16.93 8.69
CA PHE A 298 11.56 -17.93 9.77
C PHE A 298 10.64 -17.58 10.95
N LYS A 299 10.63 -16.33 11.38
CA LYS A 299 9.77 -15.84 12.44
C LYS A 299 8.28 -16.04 12.12
N ARG A 300 7.86 -15.74 10.89
CA ARG A 300 6.45 -15.90 10.45
C ARG A 300 6.03 -17.35 10.37
N VAL A 301 6.86 -18.21 9.78
CA VAL A 301 6.62 -19.65 9.69
C VAL A 301 6.57 -20.28 11.08
N LYS A 302 7.44 -19.87 12.01
CA LYS A 302 7.41 -20.32 13.40
C LYS A 302 6.16 -19.88 14.16
N ALA A 303 5.72 -18.63 13.94
CA ALA A 303 4.53 -18.09 14.61
C ALA A 303 3.23 -18.71 14.07
N ASN A 304 3.21 -19.06 12.77
CA ASN A 304 2.08 -19.67 12.07
C ASN A 304 2.57 -20.87 11.25
N PRO A 305 2.79 -22.02 11.88
CA PRO A 305 3.30 -23.21 11.19
C PRO A 305 2.37 -23.63 10.04
N PRO A 306 2.94 -24.09 8.90
CA PRO A 306 2.15 -24.59 7.79
C PRO A 306 1.20 -25.73 8.22
N VAL A 307 -0.03 -25.69 7.72
CA VAL A 307 -1.08 -26.66 8.11
C VAL A 307 -0.75 -28.12 7.78
N ASN A 308 0.16 -28.35 6.86
CA ASN A 308 0.60 -29.67 6.42
C ASN A 308 1.97 -30.09 7.03
N LEU A 309 2.43 -29.36 8.06
CA LEU A 309 3.67 -29.71 8.74
C LEU A 309 3.51 -31.04 9.48
N LYS A 310 4.25 -32.04 9.05
CA LYS A 310 4.36 -33.33 9.76
C LYS A 310 5.24 -33.13 10.98
N VAL A 311 4.67 -33.19 12.17
CA VAL A 311 5.43 -33.28 13.41
C VAL A 311 6.06 -34.66 13.47
N PRO A 312 7.40 -34.82 13.62
CA PRO A 312 7.99 -36.11 13.83
C PRO A 312 7.33 -36.78 15.04
N GLU A 313 6.82 -38.00 14.85
CA GLU A 313 6.44 -38.86 15.97
C GLU A 313 7.69 -39.08 16.80
N GLY A 314 7.71 -38.57 18.05
CA GLY A 314 8.83 -38.68 18.99
C GLY A 314 9.07 -40.09 19.49
#